data_bf9520520e955e927dff3d8afb0959e1
#
_entry.id   bf9520520e955e927dff3d8afb0959e1
#
_cell.length_a   1.000
_cell.length_b   1.000
_cell.length_c   1.000
_cell.angle_alpha   90.00
_cell.angle_beta   90.00
_cell.angle_gamma   90.00
#
_symmetry.space_group_name_H-M   'P 1'
#
loop_
_entity.id
_entity.type
_entity.pdbx_description
1 polymer ?
#
loop_
_entity_poly.entity_id
_entity_poly.type
_entity_poly.pdbx_seq_one_letter_code
_entity_poly.pdbx_strand_id
1 'polypeptide(L)'
;CMNMFTQDQKNRMIASINTSRSGLLTSNGCTNTDYGCTDPTAFNYSAIAIIDDGSCCFFSGCTDPLAINYDPLACFDNGSCIAPVLGCTNQTASNYDPNANTVIASGGALDNTFNSGSYFNGDQHLNFDASKVCVIKSAIIYSEGTNTISFELRDNNGTVIDDTTLNLVAGEQTVILNFNVPIGSDMQLGVSAGALATIGLYRNNSGASYPYDIASAINITSSSASTSPYDYYYFYYNIEVETPCLNTTQV
;
A
#
# COMPACT_ATOMS: atom_id res chain seq x y z
N CYS A 1 -5.33 -32.58 0.86
CA CYS A 1 -6.27 -33.70 0.70
C CYS A 1 -7.03 -34.11 1.96
N MET A 2 -6.91 -33.45 3.11
CA MET A 2 -7.56 -33.90 4.36
C MET A 2 -8.50 -32.86 5.01
N ASN A 3 -9.01 -31.88 4.27
CA ASN A 3 -9.85 -30.82 4.86
C ASN A 3 -11.32 -31.21 5.07
N MET A 4 -11.73 -32.43 4.67
CA MET A 4 -13.10 -32.92 4.79
C MET A 4 -13.32 -33.86 6.00
N PHE A 5 -12.30 -34.10 6.81
CA PHE A 5 -12.37 -35.03 7.95
C PHE A 5 -12.35 -34.28 9.28
N THR A 6 -13.12 -34.75 10.26
CA THR A 6 -13.06 -34.24 11.63
C THR A 6 -11.67 -34.49 12.25
N GLN A 7 -11.32 -33.78 13.32
CA GLN A 7 -10.02 -33.98 13.98
C GLN A 7 -9.85 -35.42 14.51
N ASP A 8 -10.91 -36.05 15.03
CA ASP A 8 -10.86 -37.43 15.49
C ASP A 8 -10.66 -38.43 14.35
N GLN A 9 -11.28 -38.18 13.19
CA GLN A 9 -11.06 -39.00 11.99
C GLN A 9 -9.60 -38.87 11.52
N LYS A 10 -9.04 -37.66 11.51
CA LYS A 10 -7.64 -37.41 11.18
C LYS A 10 -6.71 -38.15 12.15
N ASN A 11 -6.95 -38.07 13.45
CA ASN A 11 -6.14 -38.73 14.46
C ASN A 11 -6.17 -40.27 14.32
N ARG A 12 -7.33 -40.87 14.03
CA ARG A 12 -7.47 -42.33 13.79
C ARG A 12 -6.74 -42.73 12.50
N MET A 13 -6.84 -41.96 11.45
CA MET A 13 -6.12 -42.21 10.20
C MET A 13 -4.60 -42.17 10.41
N ILE A 14 -4.10 -41.15 11.11
CA ILE A 14 -2.66 -41.02 11.43
C ILE A 14 -2.18 -42.18 12.28
N ALA A 15 -2.93 -42.61 13.31
CA ALA A 15 -2.59 -43.76 14.13
C ALA A 15 -2.53 -45.03 13.29
N SER A 16 -3.50 -45.25 12.40
CA SER A 16 -3.53 -46.45 11.52
C SER A 16 -2.36 -46.43 10.50
N ILE A 17 -2.02 -45.27 9.96
CA ILE A 17 -0.87 -45.11 9.05
C ILE A 17 0.43 -45.42 9.78
N ASN A 18 0.63 -44.89 11.00
CA ASN A 18 1.83 -45.07 11.78
C ASN A 18 2.06 -46.56 12.18
N THR A 19 0.97 -47.32 12.41
CA THR A 19 1.06 -48.71 12.88
C THR A 19 1.07 -49.75 11.76
N SER A 20 0.29 -49.54 10.70
CA SER A 20 0.03 -50.56 9.70
C SER A 20 0.50 -50.20 8.29
N ARG A 21 0.80 -48.95 8.00
CA ARG A 21 1.16 -48.43 6.66
C ARG A 21 2.19 -47.31 6.73
N SER A 22 3.25 -47.47 7.50
CA SER A 22 4.29 -46.47 7.70
C SER A 22 4.95 -45.97 6.39
N GLY A 23 4.94 -46.77 5.33
CA GLY A 23 5.40 -46.37 4.01
C GLY A 23 4.57 -45.23 3.35
N LEU A 24 3.32 -45.00 3.82
CA LEU A 24 2.53 -43.89 3.34
C LEU A 24 3.00 -42.51 3.91
N LEU A 25 3.74 -42.52 5.01
CA LEU A 25 4.32 -41.30 5.61
C LEU A 25 5.48 -40.72 4.77
N THR A 26 6.10 -41.57 3.97
CA THR A 26 7.18 -41.23 3.05
C THR A 26 6.70 -41.09 1.60
N SER A 27 5.39 -41.26 1.36
CA SER A 27 4.80 -41.17 0.05
C SER A 27 4.59 -39.70 -0.31
N ASN A 28 5.12 -39.28 -1.45
CA ASN A 28 4.95 -37.92 -2.02
C ASN A 28 3.56 -37.70 -2.63
N GLY A 29 2.61 -38.61 -2.47
CA GLY A 29 1.29 -38.56 -3.11
C GLY A 29 0.33 -37.46 -2.65
N CYS A 30 0.75 -36.64 -1.68
CA CYS A 30 -0.01 -35.47 -1.22
C CYS A 30 0.87 -34.23 -1.08
N THR A 31 2.03 -34.17 -1.71
CA THR A 31 2.80 -32.92 -1.82
C THR A 31 2.15 -32.07 -2.89
N ASN A 32 1.89 -30.79 -2.61
CA ASN A 32 1.45 -29.77 -3.59
C ASN A 32 2.52 -29.50 -4.68
N THR A 33 3.50 -30.36 -4.82
CA THR A 33 4.65 -30.21 -5.70
C THR A 33 4.37 -30.62 -7.14
N ASP A 34 3.21 -31.25 -7.37
CA ASP A 34 2.86 -31.75 -8.69
C ASP A 34 2.16 -30.69 -9.58
N TYR A 35 1.72 -29.59 -8.99
CA TYR A 35 1.10 -28.47 -9.68
C TYR A 35 2.10 -27.31 -9.85
N GLY A 36 2.07 -26.67 -11.01
CA GLY A 36 2.91 -25.52 -11.33
C GLY A 36 3.06 -25.37 -12.84
N CYS A 37 3.84 -24.39 -13.25
CA CYS A 37 4.13 -24.20 -14.66
C CYS A 37 4.98 -25.35 -15.21
N THR A 38 4.48 -26.07 -16.26
CA THR A 38 5.16 -27.15 -16.93
C THR A 38 5.89 -26.74 -18.21
N ASP A 39 5.77 -25.48 -18.64
CA ASP A 39 6.44 -24.97 -19.83
C ASP A 39 7.88 -24.54 -19.51
N PRO A 40 8.90 -25.21 -20.09
CA PRO A 40 10.31 -24.91 -19.83
C PRO A 40 10.75 -23.53 -20.36
N THR A 41 9.93 -22.82 -21.14
CA THR A 41 10.22 -21.46 -21.62
C THR A 41 9.69 -20.39 -20.68
N ALA A 42 8.85 -20.73 -19.68
CA ALA A 42 8.34 -19.81 -18.71
C ALA A 42 9.38 -19.48 -17.61
N PHE A 43 9.36 -18.25 -17.12
CA PHE A 43 10.26 -17.78 -16.06
C PHE A 43 10.07 -18.54 -14.73
N ASN A 44 8.85 -19.00 -14.46
CA ASN A 44 8.51 -19.77 -13.26
C ASN A 44 8.35 -21.27 -13.52
N TYR A 45 9.04 -21.79 -14.58
CA TYR A 45 9.04 -23.22 -14.86
C TYR A 45 9.42 -24.05 -13.62
N SER A 46 8.66 -25.08 -13.37
CA SER A 46 8.92 -26.04 -12.30
C SER A 46 9.19 -27.43 -12.86
N ALA A 47 10.44 -27.85 -12.76
CA ALA A 47 10.85 -29.19 -13.25
C ALA A 47 10.18 -30.35 -12.48
N ILE A 48 9.55 -30.10 -11.35
CA ILE A 48 8.83 -31.08 -10.52
C ILE A 48 7.32 -31.04 -10.76
N ALA A 49 6.81 -30.03 -11.46
CA ALA A 49 5.40 -29.95 -11.83
C ALA A 49 5.09 -30.97 -12.93
N ILE A 50 4.03 -31.76 -12.72
CA ILE A 50 3.50 -32.72 -13.70
C ILE A 50 2.11 -32.32 -14.20
N ILE A 51 1.48 -31.35 -13.53
CA ILE A 51 0.18 -30.80 -13.90
C ILE A 51 0.33 -29.28 -13.99
N ASP A 52 0.06 -28.74 -15.19
CA ASP A 52 0.02 -27.31 -15.39
C ASP A 52 -1.18 -26.71 -14.66
N ASP A 53 -0.92 -25.73 -13.79
CA ASP A 53 -1.94 -24.99 -13.03
C ASP A 53 -2.33 -23.66 -13.68
N GLY A 54 -1.80 -23.37 -14.87
CA GLY A 54 -2.02 -22.13 -15.60
C GLY A 54 -1.23 -20.94 -15.07
N SER A 55 -0.26 -21.16 -14.18
CA SER A 55 0.55 -20.10 -13.57
C SER A 55 1.77 -19.70 -14.42
N CYS A 56 1.94 -20.25 -15.64
CA CYS A 56 3.11 -19.97 -16.47
C CYS A 56 3.29 -18.46 -16.74
N CYS A 57 4.48 -17.98 -16.45
CA CYS A 57 4.88 -16.59 -16.57
C CYS A 57 5.85 -16.42 -17.74
N PHE A 58 5.48 -15.59 -18.74
CA PHE A 58 6.26 -15.38 -19.96
C PHE A 58 6.72 -13.93 -20.15
N PHE A 59 6.24 -13.02 -19.32
CA PHE A 59 6.56 -11.61 -19.42
C PHE A 59 7.42 -11.17 -18.24
N SER A 60 8.61 -10.67 -18.55
CA SER A 60 9.50 -10.10 -17.54
C SER A 60 9.55 -8.58 -17.68
N GLY A 61 9.53 -7.88 -16.57
CA GLY A 61 9.55 -6.43 -16.49
C GLY A 61 9.63 -5.96 -15.06
N CYS A 62 9.37 -4.70 -14.82
CA CYS A 62 9.22 -4.18 -13.47
C CYS A 62 7.84 -4.54 -12.90
N THR A 63 7.81 -5.27 -11.79
CA THR A 63 6.57 -5.68 -11.10
C THR A 63 6.20 -4.77 -9.92
N ASP A 64 7.01 -3.76 -9.61
CA ASP A 64 6.72 -2.79 -8.56
C ASP A 64 5.73 -1.72 -9.06
N PRO A 65 4.50 -1.66 -8.53
CA PRO A 65 3.50 -0.68 -8.97
C PRO A 65 3.86 0.78 -8.63
N LEU A 66 4.86 1.01 -7.79
CA LEU A 66 5.36 2.35 -7.45
C LEU A 66 6.50 2.80 -8.39
N ALA A 67 7.06 1.91 -9.19
CA ALA A 67 8.13 2.26 -10.13
C ALA A 67 7.58 3.02 -11.35
N ILE A 68 8.39 3.94 -11.87
CA ILE A 68 8.02 4.75 -13.06
C ILE A 68 7.78 3.86 -14.30
N ASN A 69 8.52 2.76 -14.40
CA ASN A 69 8.44 1.82 -15.50
C ASN A 69 7.71 0.53 -15.13
N TYR A 70 6.74 0.61 -14.21
CA TYR A 70 5.87 -0.52 -13.89
C TYR A 70 5.21 -1.09 -15.13
N ASP A 71 5.27 -2.41 -15.28
CA ASP A 71 4.60 -3.14 -16.35
C ASP A 71 3.54 -4.07 -15.76
N PRO A 72 2.24 -3.75 -15.89
CA PRO A 72 1.16 -4.56 -15.33
C PRO A 72 1.03 -5.94 -15.98
N LEU A 73 1.71 -6.19 -17.11
CA LEU A 73 1.75 -7.50 -17.76
C LEU A 73 2.93 -8.35 -17.29
N ALA A 74 3.92 -7.74 -16.62
CA ALA A 74 5.05 -8.46 -16.10
C ALA A 74 4.63 -9.35 -14.92
N CYS A 75 4.96 -10.61 -15.00
CA CYS A 75 4.74 -11.60 -13.95
C CYS A 75 6.07 -12.10 -13.33
N PHE A 76 7.20 -11.60 -13.83
CA PHE A 76 8.54 -11.88 -13.33
C PHE A 76 9.35 -10.58 -13.27
N ASP A 77 9.83 -10.22 -12.08
CA ASP A 77 10.69 -9.05 -11.91
C ASP A 77 12.09 -9.33 -12.43
N ASN A 78 12.51 -8.53 -13.41
CA ASN A 78 13.82 -8.63 -14.02
C ASN A 78 14.85 -7.65 -13.41
N GLY A 79 14.52 -6.97 -12.34
CA GLY A 79 15.34 -5.98 -11.66
C GLY A 79 15.47 -4.64 -12.39
N SER A 80 14.59 -4.37 -13.39
CA SER A 80 14.63 -3.11 -14.16
C SER A 80 13.84 -1.97 -13.53
N CYS A 81 13.25 -2.15 -12.35
CA CYS A 81 12.42 -1.15 -11.71
C CYS A 81 13.19 0.17 -11.49
N ILE A 82 12.57 1.28 -11.90
CA ILE A 82 13.11 2.63 -11.72
C ILE A 82 12.30 3.31 -10.62
N ALA A 83 12.94 3.51 -9.46
CA ALA A 83 12.31 4.22 -8.35
C ALA A 83 12.02 5.69 -8.75
N PRO A 84 10.85 6.24 -8.38
CA PRO A 84 10.57 7.65 -8.58
C PRO A 84 11.46 8.52 -7.70
N VAL A 85 12.03 9.57 -8.28
CA VAL A 85 12.72 10.65 -7.58
C VAL A 85 11.96 11.93 -7.86
N LEU A 86 11.19 12.39 -6.88
CA LEU A 86 10.29 13.51 -7.01
C LEU A 86 11.06 14.84 -7.03
N GLY A 87 10.73 15.69 -7.99
CA GLY A 87 11.31 17.02 -8.11
C GLY A 87 10.93 17.66 -9.44
N CYS A 88 11.28 18.92 -9.62
CA CYS A 88 11.01 19.60 -10.89
C CYS A 88 11.99 19.12 -11.98
N THR A 89 11.46 18.55 -13.03
CA THR A 89 12.22 18.05 -14.20
C THR A 89 12.42 19.11 -15.30
N ASN A 90 11.81 20.28 -15.18
CA ASN A 90 11.94 21.37 -16.15
C ASN A 90 13.23 22.17 -15.90
N GLN A 91 14.21 22.06 -16.81
CA GLN A 91 15.51 22.72 -16.71
C GLN A 91 15.45 24.26 -16.67
N THR A 92 14.34 24.86 -17.10
CA THR A 92 14.15 26.31 -17.07
C THR A 92 13.47 26.82 -15.79
N ALA A 93 13.02 25.92 -14.92
CA ALA A 93 12.42 26.29 -13.65
C ALA A 93 13.47 26.69 -12.61
N SER A 94 13.10 27.59 -11.68
CA SER A 94 14.01 28.03 -10.61
C SER A 94 14.33 26.95 -9.59
N ASN A 95 13.46 25.93 -9.47
CA ASN A 95 13.61 24.78 -8.59
C ASN A 95 13.92 23.49 -9.36
N TYR A 96 14.57 23.58 -10.52
CA TYR A 96 15.00 22.40 -11.27
C TYR A 96 15.88 21.48 -10.42
N ASP A 97 15.54 20.19 -10.39
CA ASP A 97 16.32 19.14 -9.73
C ASP A 97 16.88 18.18 -10.82
N PRO A 98 18.20 18.18 -11.07
CA PRO A 98 18.80 17.32 -12.09
C PRO A 98 18.72 15.82 -11.76
N ASN A 99 18.41 15.46 -10.51
CA ASN A 99 18.25 14.07 -10.08
C ASN A 99 16.80 13.58 -10.18
N ALA A 100 15.85 14.51 -10.32
CA ALA A 100 14.44 14.16 -10.44
C ALA A 100 14.15 13.48 -11.78
N ASN A 101 13.29 12.48 -11.74
CA ASN A 101 12.78 11.77 -12.92
C ASN A 101 11.25 11.83 -13.04
N THR A 102 10.58 12.41 -12.06
CA THR A 102 9.14 12.66 -12.07
C THR A 102 8.76 13.89 -11.24
N VAL A 103 7.67 14.54 -11.59
CA VAL A 103 7.04 15.61 -10.80
C VAL A 103 5.91 15.07 -9.92
N ILE A 104 5.43 13.86 -10.19
CA ILE A 104 4.34 13.21 -9.46
C ILE A 104 4.80 11.81 -9.04
N ALA A 105 4.48 11.41 -7.81
CA ALA A 105 4.69 10.07 -7.31
C ALA A 105 3.55 9.68 -6.37
N SER A 106 3.29 8.39 -6.23
CA SER A 106 2.32 7.85 -5.28
C SER A 106 2.99 6.93 -4.28
N GLY A 107 2.40 6.79 -3.09
CA GLY A 107 2.90 5.90 -2.06
C GLY A 107 2.02 5.87 -0.82
N GLY A 108 2.60 5.42 0.29
CA GLY A 108 1.84 5.01 1.47
C GLY A 108 1.34 3.57 1.31
N ALA A 109 0.39 3.13 2.14
CA ALA A 109 -0.31 1.88 1.88
C ALA A 109 -1.14 2.03 0.60
N LEU A 110 -1.05 1.07 -0.33
CA LEU A 110 -1.68 1.18 -1.65
C LEU A 110 -3.20 1.08 -1.57
N ASP A 111 -3.70 0.22 -0.69
CA ASP A 111 -5.12 -0.03 -0.49
C ASP A 111 -5.39 -0.54 0.93
N ASN A 112 -6.63 -0.88 1.24
CA ASN A 112 -7.06 -1.36 2.55
C ASN A 112 -6.98 -2.88 2.74
N THR A 113 -6.41 -3.62 1.79
CA THR A 113 -6.47 -5.10 1.76
C THR A 113 -5.29 -5.80 2.45
N PHE A 114 -4.25 -5.06 2.84
CA PHE A 114 -2.98 -5.64 3.33
C PHE A 114 -3.08 -6.34 4.68
N ASN A 115 -4.14 -6.17 5.44
CA ASN A 115 -4.43 -6.93 6.68
C ASN A 115 -5.85 -6.61 7.18
N SER A 116 -6.14 -6.98 8.44
CA SER A 116 -7.43 -6.69 9.05
C SER A 116 -7.65 -5.20 9.28
N GLY A 117 -8.89 -4.76 9.17
CA GLY A 117 -9.29 -3.40 9.41
C GLY A 117 -10.79 -3.26 9.61
N SER A 118 -11.23 -2.05 9.88
CA SER A 118 -12.65 -1.73 10.07
C SER A 118 -12.89 -0.23 9.89
N TYR A 119 -14.12 0.14 9.69
CA TYR A 119 -14.52 1.55 9.74
C TYR A 119 -14.35 2.10 11.16
N PHE A 120 -13.88 3.32 11.24
CA PHE A 120 -13.55 3.99 12.50
C PHE A 120 -13.95 5.45 12.42
N ASN A 121 -14.59 5.95 13.48
CA ASN A 121 -15.16 7.29 13.56
C ASN A 121 -14.47 8.21 14.58
N GLY A 122 -13.25 7.89 14.99
CA GLY A 122 -12.46 8.74 15.90
C GLY A 122 -11.47 9.64 15.16
N ASP A 123 -11.10 10.74 15.81
CA ASP A 123 -10.02 11.61 15.33
C ASP A 123 -8.67 10.91 15.48
N GLN A 124 -8.10 10.52 14.35
CA GLN A 124 -6.79 9.90 14.23
C GLN A 124 -6.11 10.43 12.97
N HIS A 125 -4.78 10.27 12.90
CA HIS A 125 -3.98 10.76 11.80
C HIS A 125 -2.77 9.87 11.53
N LEU A 126 -2.17 10.06 10.36
CA LEU A 126 -0.83 9.59 10.04
C LEU A 126 0.18 10.67 10.41
N ASN A 127 1.29 10.27 11.02
CA ASN A 127 2.44 11.15 11.26
C ASN A 127 3.42 11.00 10.09
N PHE A 128 3.98 12.10 9.62
CA PHE A 128 4.92 12.07 8.52
C PHE A 128 5.95 13.21 8.59
N ASP A 129 7.09 12.98 7.94
CA ASP A 129 8.11 13.97 7.69
C ASP A 129 8.08 14.40 6.22
N ALA A 130 8.25 15.70 5.94
CA ALA A 130 8.40 16.23 4.61
C ALA A 130 9.81 16.80 4.44
N SER A 131 10.61 16.21 3.56
CA SER A 131 11.98 16.63 3.25
C SER A 131 12.05 17.68 2.14
N LYS A 132 10.96 17.83 1.36
CA LYS A 132 10.82 18.79 0.25
C LYS A 132 9.47 19.50 0.35
N VAL A 133 9.42 20.75 -0.12
CA VAL A 133 8.13 21.40 -0.36
C VAL A 133 7.42 20.67 -1.50
N CYS A 134 6.19 20.24 -1.25
CA CYS A 134 5.40 19.49 -2.21
C CYS A 134 3.90 19.74 -2.01
N VAL A 135 3.09 19.14 -2.86
CA VAL A 135 1.63 19.18 -2.75
C VAL A 135 1.11 17.75 -2.62
N ILE A 136 0.37 17.44 -1.57
CA ILE A 136 -0.43 16.22 -1.52
C ILE A 136 -1.66 16.46 -2.39
N LYS A 137 -1.69 15.84 -3.57
CA LYS A 137 -2.73 16.06 -4.59
C LYS A 137 -4.01 15.33 -4.24
N SER A 138 -3.88 14.05 -3.93
CA SER A 138 -5.01 13.17 -3.73
C SER A 138 -4.66 11.98 -2.83
N ALA A 139 -5.68 11.28 -2.38
CA ALA A 139 -5.55 9.97 -1.74
C ALA A 139 -6.78 9.12 -2.03
N ILE A 140 -6.65 7.81 -1.93
CA ILE A 140 -7.78 6.89 -1.87
C ILE A 140 -8.28 6.82 -0.42
N ILE A 141 -9.59 6.92 -0.24
CA ILE A 141 -10.25 6.67 1.04
C ILE A 141 -11.41 5.68 0.86
N TYR A 142 -11.79 5.04 1.94
CA TYR A 142 -12.94 4.13 2.00
C TYR A 142 -13.90 4.65 3.05
N SER A 143 -15.10 5.06 2.62
CA SER A 143 -16.13 5.58 3.52
C SER A 143 -17.21 4.52 3.78
N GLU A 144 -17.65 4.40 5.03
CA GLU A 144 -18.74 3.50 5.42
C GLU A 144 -20.07 3.90 4.80
N GLY A 145 -20.26 5.20 4.54
CA GLY A 145 -21.50 5.76 4.00
C GLY A 145 -21.33 7.18 3.51
N THR A 146 -22.47 7.83 3.19
CA THR A 146 -22.47 9.25 2.79
C THR A 146 -22.21 10.15 3.99
N ASN A 147 -21.19 10.98 3.90
CA ASN A 147 -20.82 11.96 4.95
C ASN A 147 -20.12 13.17 4.35
N THR A 148 -20.07 14.27 5.09
CA THR A 148 -19.25 15.45 4.77
C THR A 148 -18.08 15.47 5.74
N ILE A 149 -16.85 15.36 5.24
CA ILE A 149 -15.64 15.26 6.03
C ILE A 149 -14.67 16.37 5.65
N SER A 150 -14.10 17.04 6.65
CA SER A 150 -12.95 17.92 6.48
C SER A 150 -11.68 17.13 6.71
N PHE A 151 -10.90 16.97 5.66
CA PHE A 151 -9.55 16.43 5.68
C PHE A 151 -8.59 17.55 6.04
N GLU A 152 -7.60 17.26 6.86
CA GLU A 152 -6.71 18.27 7.44
C GLU A 152 -5.24 17.89 7.32
N LEU A 153 -4.43 18.84 6.89
CA LEU A 153 -2.99 18.85 7.06
C LEU A 153 -2.66 19.70 8.28
N ARG A 154 -1.95 19.13 9.24
CA ARG A 154 -1.59 19.79 10.49
C ARG A 154 -0.07 19.83 10.67
N ASP A 155 0.42 20.82 11.42
CA ASP A 155 1.79 20.86 11.88
C ASP A 155 2.04 19.81 13.00
N ASN A 156 3.26 19.77 13.53
CA ASN A 156 3.66 18.88 14.62
C ASN A 156 2.97 19.17 15.98
N ASN A 157 2.30 20.31 16.12
CA ASN A 157 1.53 20.67 17.30
C ASN A 157 0.03 20.36 17.14
N GLY A 158 -0.37 19.82 15.97
CA GLY A 158 -1.76 19.57 15.62
C GLY A 158 -2.52 20.81 15.13
N THR A 159 -1.81 21.92 14.82
CA THR A 159 -2.44 23.11 14.24
C THR A 159 -2.72 22.85 12.76
N VAL A 160 -3.96 23.09 12.34
CA VAL A 160 -4.35 22.96 10.92
C VAL A 160 -3.64 24.05 10.11
N ILE A 161 -2.91 23.62 9.08
CA ILE A 161 -2.20 24.51 8.14
C ILE A 161 -2.83 24.51 6.74
N ASP A 162 -3.57 23.46 6.42
CA ASP A 162 -4.37 23.37 5.18
C ASP A 162 -5.54 22.40 5.40
N ASP A 163 -6.69 22.62 4.77
CA ASP A 163 -7.85 21.73 4.88
C ASP A 163 -8.72 21.74 3.62
N THR A 164 -9.49 20.68 3.46
CA THR A 164 -10.53 20.60 2.44
C THR A 164 -11.72 19.80 2.93
N THR A 165 -12.93 20.31 2.67
CA THR A 165 -14.17 19.64 3.05
C THR A 165 -14.85 19.03 1.84
N LEU A 166 -15.10 17.73 1.90
CA LEU A 166 -15.65 16.95 0.79
C LEU A 166 -16.88 16.16 1.20
N ASN A 167 -17.81 16.02 0.26
CA ASN A 167 -18.95 15.14 0.39
C ASN A 167 -18.57 13.76 -0.12
N LEU A 168 -18.63 12.76 0.74
CA LEU A 168 -18.28 11.38 0.45
C LEU A 168 -19.52 10.55 0.16
N VAL A 169 -19.34 9.50 -0.61
CA VAL A 169 -20.29 8.39 -0.78
C VAL A 169 -19.74 7.13 -0.15
N ALA A 170 -20.55 6.09 0.01
CA ALA A 170 -20.08 4.81 0.52
C ALA A 170 -19.08 4.15 -0.42
N GLY A 171 -18.07 3.50 0.14
CA GLY A 171 -17.07 2.72 -0.59
C GLY A 171 -15.77 3.47 -0.87
N GLU A 172 -15.01 2.93 -1.82
CA GLU A 172 -13.73 3.46 -2.27
C GLU A 172 -13.94 4.68 -3.15
N GLN A 173 -13.13 5.72 -2.92
CA GLN A 173 -13.10 6.90 -3.76
C GLN A 173 -11.77 7.64 -3.65
N THR A 174 -11.34 8.27 -4.74
CA THR A 174 -10.22 9.20 -4.73
C THR A 174 -10.70 10.57 -4.30
N VAL A 175 -10.09 11.13 -3.26
CA VAL A 175 -10.34 12.49 -2.77
C VAL A 175 -9.23 13.43 -3.25
N ILE A 176 -9.62 14.59 -3.76
CA ILE A 176 -8.68 15.63 -4.18
C ILE A 176 -8.46 16.56 -2.99
N LEU A 177 -7.20 16.64 -2.54
CA LEU A 177 -6.80 17.39 -1.36
C LEU A 177 -6.12 18.72 -1.72
N ASN A 178 -5.12 18.69 -2.59
CA ASN A 178 -4.26 19.82 -2.99
C ASN A 178 -3.59 20.53 -1.80
N PHE A 179 -3.18 19.79 -0.77
CA PHE A 179 -2.53 20.37 0.40
C PHE A 179 -1.10 20.82 0.10
N ASN A 180 -0.80 22.08 0.43
CA ASN A 180 0.55 22.62 0.33
C ASN A 180 1.37 22.21 1.54
N VAL A 181 2.33 21.31 1.35
CA VAL A 181 3.15 20.72 2.41
C VAL A 181 4.49 21.47 2.49
N PRO A 182 4.77 22.19 3.58
CA PRO A 182 6.09 22.74 3.83
C PRO A 182 7.08 21.64 4.27
N ILE A 183 8.38 21.94 4.23
CA ILE A 183 9.38 21.08 4.89
C ILE A 183 9.10 21.08 6.39
N GLY A 184 9.05 19.89 7.00
CA GLY A 184 8.78 19.74 8.42
C GLY A 184 8.84 18.30 8.89
N SER A 185 8.91 18.10 10.20
CA SER A 185 8.89 16.79 10.85
C SER A 185 7.65 16.65 11.73
N ASP A 186 7.23 15.40 11.94
CA ASP A 186 6.07 15.04 12.77
C ASP A 186 4.76 15.76 12.36
N MET A 187 4.63 16.08 11.08
CA MET A 187 3.38 16.63 10.52
C MET A 187 2.29 15.58 10.56
N GLN A 188 1.04 16.01 10.51
CA GLN A 188 -0.10 15.13 10.67
C GLN A 188 -1.06 15.24 9.49
N LEU A 189 -1.46 14.10 8.96
CA LEU A 189 -2.50 13.99 7.95
C LEU A 189 -3.72 13.30 8.58
N GLY A 190 -4.76 14.07 8.86
CA GLY A 190 -5.91 13.65 9.66
C GLY A 190 -7.24 14.17 9.13
N VAL A 191 -8.24 14.12 9.97
CA VAL A 191 -9.60 14.61 9.71
C VAL A 191 -10.05 15.48 10.87
N SER A 192 -10.97 16.42 10.65
CA SER A 192 -11.44 17.30 11.72
C SER A 192 -12.15 16.52 12.82
N ALA A 193 -11.90 16.90 14.06
CA ALA A 193 -12.58 16.34 15.22
C ALA A 193 -14.10 16.52 15.10
N GLY A 194 -14.84 15.42 15.19
CA GLY A 194 -16.30 15.42 15.06
C GLY A 194 -16.85 15.24 13.65
N ALA A 195 -16.01 15.33 12.60
CA ALA A 195 -16.44 15.05 11.23
C ALA A 195 -16.93 13.60 11.05
N LEU A 196 -16.41 12.66 11.83
CA LEU A 196 -16.73 11.24 11.79
C LEU A 196 -17.78 10.80 12.81
N ALA A 197 -18.59 11.71 13.36
CA ALA A 197 -19.49 11.41 14.48
C ALA A 197 -20.48 10.26 14.24
N THR A 198 -20.84 9.97 13.00
CA THR A 198 -21.85 8.96 12.66
C THR A 198 -21.38 7.92 11.63
N ILE A 199 -20.46 8.26 10.75
CA ILE A 199 -20.02 7.40 9.62
C ILE A 199 -18.50 7.42 9.55
N GLY A 200 -17.89 6.23 9.67
CA GLY A 200 -16.45 6.07 9.76
C GLY A 200 -15.74 6.06 8.41
N LEU A 201 -14.43 6.31 8.47
CA LEU A 201 -13.49 5.97 7.40
C LEU A 201 -12.77 4.67 7.75
N TYR A 202 -12.42 3.90 6.73
CA TYR A 202 -11.72 2.65 6.93
C TYR A 202 -10.29 2.91 7.41
N ARG A 203 -9.83 2.08 8.34
CA ARG A 203 -8.45 1.97 8.79
C ARG A 203 -8.04 0.51 8.83
N ASN A 204 -6.79 0.20 8.58
CA ASN A 204 -6.21 -1.07 8.99
C ASN A 204 -5.79 -0.98 10.46
N ASN A 205 -6.06 -2.04 11.23
CA ASN A 205 -5.77 -2.11 12.65
C ASN A 205 -4.60 -3.02 12.99
N SER A 206 -3.93 -3.53 11.96
CA SER A 206 -2.70 -4.33 12.04
C SER A 206 -1.99 -4.38 10.69
N GLY A 207 -0.69 -4.69 10.73
CA GLY A 207 0.11 -5.01 9.55
C GLY A 207 0.64 -3.82 8.77
N ALA A 208 0.56 -2.61 9.30
CA ALA A 208 1.25 -1.47 8.70
C ALA A 208 2.78 -1.68 8.74
N SER A 209 3.46 -1.26 7.69
CA SER A 209 4.91 -1.48 7.51
C SER A 209 5.66 -0.16 7.42
N TYR A 210 5.56 0.64 8.46
CA TYR A 210 6.28 1.92 8.55
C TYR A 210 7.81 1.76 8.53
N PRO A 211 8.55 2.70 7.95
CA PRO A 211 8.06 3.91 7.29
C PRO A 211 7.62 3.65 5.83
N TYR A 212 6.69 4.46 5.33
CA TYR A 212 6.33 4.48 3.91
C TYR A 212 6.97 5.72 3.27
N ASP A 213 7.97 5.51 2.43
CA ASP A 213 8.60 6.58 1.66
C ASP A 213 7.80 6.89 0.40
N ILE A 214 7.55 8.17 0.14
CA ILE A 214 6.95 8.64 -1.10
C ILE A 214 8.00 9.48 -1.85
N ALA A 215 8.76 8.79 -2.69
CA ALA A 215 9.76 9.34 -3.59
C ALA A 215 10.74 10.33 -2.90
N SER A 216 11.13 10.00 -1.67
CA SER A 216 12.04 10.80 -0.83
C SER A 216 11.56 12.24 -0.58
N ALA A 217 10.28 12.52 -0.74
CA ALA A 217 9.68 13.82 -0.42
C ALA A 217 8.88 13.78 0.88
N ILE A 218 8.08 12.73 1.05
CA ILE A 218 7.29 12.49 2.26
C ILE A 218 7.65 11.09 2.79
N ASN A 219 7.84 10.99 4.09
CA ASN A 219 8.06 9.73 4.78
C ASN A 219 7.01 9.58 5.89
N ILE A 220 6.03 8.67 5.71
CA ILE A 220 5.01 8.39 6.71
C ILE A 220 5.63 7.50 7.78
N THR A 221 5.74 8.00 9.01
CA THR A 221 6.56 7.40 10.07
C THR A 221 5.78 6.54 11.05
N SER A 222 4.50 6.86 11.28
CA SER A 222 3.64 6.16 12.23
C SER A 222 2.18 6.63 12.11
N SER A 223 1.34 6.11 12.97
CA SER A 223 -0.02 6.62 13.21
C SER A 223 -0.15 7.22 14.62
N SER A 224 -1.23 7.96 14.84
CA SER A 224 -1.58 8.55 16.15
C SER A 224 -2.20 7.56 17.15
N ALA A 225 -2.25 6.26 16.84
CA ALA A 225 -2.79 5.26 17.74
C ALA A 225 -2.01 5.26 19.07
N SER A 226 -2.72 5.40 20.20
CA SER A 226 -2.10 5.43 21.53
C SER A 226 -1.45 4.12 21.93
N THR A 227 -1.94 3.00 21.39
CA THR A 227 -1.35 1.68 21.51
C THR A 227 -0.98 1.16 20.13
N SER A 228 0.22 0.63 19.96
CA SER A 228 0.71 0.09 18.68
C SER A 228 0.65 1.07 17.49
N PRO A 229 1.27 2.26 17.58
CA PRO A 229 1.21 3.28 16.53
C PRO A 229 1.82 2.82 15.19
N TYR A 230 2.59 1.75 15.21
CA TYR A 230 3.22 1.14 14.03
C TYR A 230 2.42 -0.01 13.41
N ASP A 231 1.28 -0.40 14.02
CA ASP A 231 0.40 -1.44 13.48
C ASP A 231 -0.80 -0.85 12.73
N TYR A 232 -1.28 0.32 13.15
CA TYR A 232 -2.45 0.97 12.57
C TYR A 232 -2.08 1.86 11.40
N TYR A 233 -2.98 1.88 10.38
CA TYR A 233 -2.89 2.81 9.25
C TYR A 233 -4.23 3.51 9.04
N TYR A 234 -4.25 4.86 9.11
CA TYR A 234 -5.49 5.65 9.10
C TYR A 234 -5.73 6.34 7.79
N PHE A 235 -6.84 6.03 7.17
CA PHE A 235 -7.67 6.71 6.20
C PHE A 235 -7.08 6.96 4.82
N TYR A 236 -5.81 7.33 4.67
CA TYR A 236 -5.25 7.83 3.43
C TYR A 236 -4.38 6.79 2.73
N TYR A 237 -4.94 6.16 1.69
CA TYR A 237 -4.24 5.14 0.90
C TYR A 237 -3.80 5.72 -0.44
N ASN A 238 -2.76 5.15 -1.03
CA ASN A 238 -2.22 5.55 -2.33
C ASN A 238 -2.13 7.08 -2.50
N ILE A 239 -1.43 7.71 -1.57
CA ILE A 239 -1.27 9.18 -1.52
C ILE A 239 -0.45 9.62 -2.71
N GLU A 240 -1.02 10.53 -3.53
CA GLU A 240 -0.34 11.16 -4.66
C GLU A 240 0.28 12.48 -4.23
N VAL A 241 1.58 12.63 -4.52
CA VAL A 241 2.39 13.80 -4.17
C VAL A 241 2.99 14.41 -5.43
N GLU A 242 2.93 15.74 -5.54
CA GLU A 242 3.50 16.51 -6.64
C GLU A 242 4.54 17.52 -6.14
N THR A 243 5.66 17.66 -6.85
CA THR A 243 6.58 18.79 -6.70
C THR A 243 6.43 19.72 -7.90
N PRO A 244 5.70 20.84 -7.78
CA PRO A 244 5.45 21.74 -8.90
C PRO A 244 6.74 22.44 -9.36
N CYS A 245 6.89 22.61 -10.66
CA CYS A 245 7.95 23.44 -11.23
C CYS A 245 7.62 24.93 -11.09
N LEU A 246 8.51 25.69 -10.48
CA LEU A 246 8.34 27.13 -10.29
C LEU A 246 8.89 27.89 -11.51
N ASN A 247 8.02 28.66 -12.19
CA ASN A 247 8.44 29.51 -13.29
C ASN A 247 9.33 30.65 -12.79
N THR A 248 10.39 30.98 -13.56
CA THR A 248 11.32 32.09 -13.25
C THR A 248 10.70 33.49 -13.43
N THR A 249 9.43 33.56 -13.82
CA THR A 249 8.74 34.83 -14.21
C THR A 249 7.80 35.37 -13.12
N GLN A 250 8.15 35.24 -11.84
CA GLN A 250 7.51 36.01 -10.76
C GLN A 250 8.59 36.70 -9.93
N VAL A 251 9.15 37.79 -10.47
CA VAL A 251 9.81 38.86 -9.71
C VAL A 251 9.06 40.15 -9.94
#